data_6f61ed71323f2ab77ae7756075a3330e
#
_entry.id   6f61ed71323f2ab77ae7756075a3330e
#
_cell.length_a   1.000
_cell.length_b   1.000
_cell.length_c   1.000
_cell.angle_alpha   90.00
_cell.angle_beta   90.00
_cell.angle_gamma   90.00
#
_symmetry.space_group_name_H-M   'P 1'
#
loop_
_entity.id
_entity.type
_entity.pdbx_description
1 polymer ?
#
loop_
_entity_poly.entity_id
_entity_poly.type
_entity_poly.pdbx_seq_one_letter_code
_entity_poly.pdbx_strand_id
1 'polypeptide(L)'
;MNTIIFREGRLYRNDAALISPADSGFLFGEGVFETMRADYGRIFLLPQHLERLVRGLKLLEIPEPEPLGQIPDLCHELIQAGNLEQGVAVIKLAVSSGSPGSTPTLLLQARALDPNLISQRQAGMRAGLVSWRRDAANPLLAIKSLNFLENRHALRTMRARGLDEGIFLNQAGELCEGTFSNLFLVSGNTILTPPESAGLLPGITRAFLLENCRRIGLEIREQKLRPADLENCDGAFLSSSLMDTAPLLQLEQARFQLLKTTGLLEKLRQLFAAA
;
A
#
# COMPACT_ATOMS: atom_id res chain seq x y z
N MET A 1 12.28 -16.65 5.61
CA MET A 1 11.35 -16.01 4.64
C MET A 1 11.28 -16.92 3.45
N ASN A 2 10.11 -17.45 3.13
CA ASN A 2 9.95 -18.31 1.96
C ASN A 2 9.88 -17.45 0.70
N THR A 3 10.62 -17.84 -0.32
CA THR A 3 10.78 -17.06 -1.56
C THR A 3 10.65 -17.98 -2.76
N ILE A 4 9.88 -17.52 -3.75
CA ILE A 4 9.83 -18.10 -5.10
C ILE A 4 10.23 -17.00 -6.08
N ILE A 5 11.12 -17.33 -7.03
CA ILE A 5 11.43 -16.48 -8.19
C ILE A 5 11.13 -17.28 -9.46
N PHE A 6 10.41 -16.67 -10.37
CA PHE A 6 10.28 -17.14 -11.77
C PHE A 6 11.14 -16.24 -12.66
N ARG A 7 12.04 -16.87 -13.39
CA ARG A 7 12.86 -16.23 -14.43
C ARG A 7 13.24 -17.23 -15.50
N GLU A 8 13.39 -16.78 -16.73
CA GLU A 8 13.88 -17.63 -17.84
C GLU A 8 13.10 -18.95 -17.98
N GLY A 9 11.77 -18.92 -17.80
CA GLY A 9 10.90 -20.09 -17.90
C GLY A 9 11.01 -21.09 -16.76
N ARG A 10 11.64 -20.74 -15.61
CA ARG A 10 11.85 -21.65 -14.48
C ARG A 10 11.52 -21.03 -13.11
N LEU A 11 11.02 -21.88 -12.22
CA LEU A 11 10.80 -21.55 -10.81
C LEU A 11 12.01 -21.94 -9.96
N TYR A 12 12.44 -21.00 -9.13
CA TYR A 12 13.52 -21.19 -8.14
C TYR A 12 12.97 -20.91 -6.75
N ARG A 13 13.38 -21.70 -5.75
CA ARG A 13 12.85 -21.59 -4.37
C ARG A 13 13.97 -21.34 -3.37
N ASN A 14 13.67 -20.51 -2.37
CA ASN A 14 14.53 -20.21 -1.21
C ASN A 14 15.95 -19.78 -1.63
N ASP A 15 16.97 -20.47 -1.21
CA ASP A 15 18.38 -20.10 -1.45
C ASP A 15 18.78 -20.13 -2.94
N ALA A 16 18.06 -20.89 -3.77
CA ALA A 16 18.23 -20.89 -5.21
C ALA A 16 17.50 -19.72 -5.91
N ALA A 17 16.65 -18.98 -5.16
CA ALA A 17 15.87 -17.85 -5.67
C ALA A 17 16.75 -16.59 -5.75
N LEU A 18 17.64 -16.52 -6.74
CA LEU A 18 18.57 -15.40 -6.97
C LEU A 18 18.11 -14.50 -8.10
N ILE A 19 18.29 -13.20 -7.92
CA ILE A 19 18.07 -12.18 -8.95
C ILE A 19 19.38 -11.95 -9.71
N SER A 20 19.30 -11.81 -11.03
CA SER A 20 20.45 -11.47 -11.86
C SER A 20 21.02 -10.10 -11.45
N PRO A 21 22.34 -9.92 -11.37
CA PRO A 21 22.93 -8.59 -11.17
C PRO A 21 22.66 -7.62 -12.33
N ALA A 22 22.27 -8.13 -13.51
CA ALA A 22 21.91 -7.35 -14.68
C ALA A 22 20.39 -7.07 -14.78
N ASP A 23 19.60 -7.47 -13.77
CA ASP A 23 18.16 -7.21 -13.75
C ASP A 23 17.88 -5.72 -13.65
N SER A 24 17.09 -5.16 -14.60
CA SER A 24 16.77 -3.74 -14.65
C SER A 24 15.95 -3.27 -13.43
N GLY A 25 15.19 -4.16 -12.80
CA GLY A 25 14.52 -3.86 -11.54
C GLY A 25 15.52 -3.62 -10.40
N PHE A 26 16.65 -4.37 -10.38
CA PHE A 26 17.72 -4.14 -9.41
C PHE A 26 18.52 -2.88 -9.73
N LEU A 27 18.87 -2.65 -11.02
CA LEU A 27 19.73 -1.55 -11.42
C LEU A 27 19.01 -0.18 -11.45
N PHE A 28 17.76 -0.17 -11.92
CA PHE A 28 17.03 1.07 -12.24
C PHE A 28 15.67 1.18 -11.55
N GLY A 29 15.22 0.15 -10.83
CA GLY A 29 13.88 0.10 -10.26
C GLY A 29 12.80 -0.10 -11.32
N GLU A 30 13.13 -0.65 -12.50
CA GLU A 30 12.21 -0.88 -13.59
C GLU A 30 11.34 -2.11 -13.31
N GLY A 31 10.15 -1.84 -12.79
CA GLY A 31 9.20 -2.86 -12.40
C GLY A 31 8.15 -2.35 -11.44
N VAL A 32 7.26 -3.24 -11.04
CA VAL A 32 6.13 -2.96 -10.13
C VAL A 32 6.09 -4.00 -9.02
N PHE A 33 5.40 -3.66 -7.92
CA PHE A 33 5.23 -4.60 -6.82
C PHE A 33 3.87 -4.47 -6.15
N GLU A 34 3.46 -5.53 -5.48
CA GLU A 34 2.33 -5.56 -4.58
C GLU A 34 2.74 -6.00 -3.18
N THR A 35 1.95 -5.58 -2.20
CA THR A 35 2.08 -6.02 -0.82
C THR A 35 0.69 -6.34 -0.32
N MET A 36 0.45 -7.60 -0.10
CA MET A 36 -0.86 -8.16 0.24
C MET A 36 -0.84 -8.71 1.65
N ARG A 37 -1.97 -8.65 2.32
CA ARG A 37 -2.21 -9.28 3.61
C ARG A 37 -2.98 -10.57 3.40
N ALA A 38 -2.56 -11.63 4.09
CA ALA A 38 -3.31 -12.86 4.20
C ALA A 38 -3.69 -13.09 5.67
N ASP A 39 -4.97 -13.27 5.94
CA ASP A 39 -5.50 -13.62 7.25
C ASP A 39 -5.93 -15.08 7.22
N TYR A 40 -5.32 -15.91 8.06
CA TYR A 40 -5.60 -17.34 8.13
C TYR A 40 -5.60 -18.03 6.75
N GLY A 41 -4.59 -17.72 5.94
CA GLY A 41 -4.41 -18.27 4.60
C GLY A 41 -5.20 -17.55 3.49
N ARG A 42 -6.17 -16.69 3.81
CA ARG A 42 -6.98 -15.96 2.83
C ARG A 42 -6.33 -14.61 2.50
N ILE A 43 -5.99 -14.39 1.24
CA ILE A 43 -5.42 -13.12 0.76
C ILE A 43 -6.55 -12.14 0.47
N PHE A 44 -6.52 -10.99 1.15
CA PHE A 44 -7.53 -9.96 0.98
C PHE A 44 -7.39 -9.25 -0.38
N LEU A 45 -8.48 -9.19 -1.14
CA LEU A 45 -8.60 -8.50 -2.43
C LEU A 45 -7.49 -8.87 -3.45
N LEU A 46 -7.10 -10.16 -3.50
CA LEU A 46 -6.07 -10.64 -4.43
C LEU A 46 -6.35 -10.25 -5.89
N PRO A 47 -7.58 -10.42 -6.47
CA PRO A 47 -7.86 -10.00 -7.84
C PRO A 47 -7.54 -8.52 -8.10
N GLN A 48 -7.93 -7.63 -7.20
CA GLN A 48 -7.70 -6.19 -7.34
C GLN A 48 -6.20 -5.84 -7.28
N HIS A 49 -5.43 -6.56 -6.45
CA HIS A 49 -3.98 -6.43 -6.43
C HIS A 49 -3.35 -6.85 -7.76
N LEU A 50 -3.78 -7.96 -8.35
CA LEU A 50 -3.29 -8.42 -9.65
C LEU A 50 -3.69 -7.47 -10.78
N GLU A 51 -4.91 -6.94 -10.78
CA GLU A 51 -5.34 -5.94 -11.75
C GLU A 51 -4.48 -4.67 -11.69
N ARG A 52 -4.15 -4.19 -10.48
CA ARG A 52 -3.26 -3.02 -10.32
C ARG A 52 -1.85 -3.33 -10.78
N LEU A 53 -1.33 -4.51 -10.48
CA LEU A 53 -0.03 -4.98 -10.98
C LEU A 53 0.02 -4.93 -12.50
N VAL A 54 -0.98 -5.54 -13.16
CA VAL A 54 -1.07 -5.59 -14.64
C VAL A 54 -1.17 -4.18 -15.23
N ARG A 55 -1.95 -3.27 -14.63
CA ARG A 55 -1.98 -1.87 -15.08
C ARG A 55 -0.60 -1.21 -15.00
N GLY A 56 0.15 -1.48 -13.94
CA GLY A 56 1.51 -0.97 -13.79
C GLY A 56 2.48 -1.56 -14.81
N LEU A 57 2.39 -2.87 -15.09
CA LEU A 57 3.19 -3.52 -16.14
C LEU A 57 2.91 -2.91 -17.51
N LYS A 58 1.64 -2.68 -17.85
CA LYS A 58 1.23 -2.05 -19.12
C LYS A 58 1.78 -0.63 -19.25
N LEU A 59 1.74 0.17 -18.18
CA LEU A 59 2.30 1.53 -18.22
C LEU A 59 3.81 1.54 -18.46
N LEU A 60 4.53 0.55 -17.92
CA LEU A 60 5.98 0.41 -18.07
C LEU A 60 6.37 -0.40 -19.33
N GLU A 61 5.40 -0.83 -20.12
CA GLU A 61 5.61 -1.69 -21.31
C GLU A 61 6.36 -3.00 -20.97
N ILE A 62 6.21 -3.49 -19.73
CA ILE A 62 6.77 -4.77 -19.29
C ILE A 62 5.77 -5.88 -19.64
N PRO A 63 6.18 -6.92 -20.37
CA PRO A 63 5.32 -8.07 -20.64
C PRO A 63 4.83 -8.74 -19.37
N GLU A 64 3.61 -9.29 -19.40
CA GLU A 64 3.13 -10.09 -18.29
C GLU A 64 4.00 -11.35 -18.15
N PRO A 65 4.50 -11.67 -16.92
CA PRO A 65 5.28 -12.88 -16.73
C PRO A 65 4.40 -14.12 -16.90
N GLU A 66 4.95 -15.17 -17.48
CA GLU A 66 4.24 -16.42 -17.82
C GLU A 66 3.41 -17.00 -16.65
N PRO A 67 3.92 -17.06 -15.38
CA PRO A 67 3.15 -17.65 -14.28
C PRO A 67 2.13 -16.69 -13.65
N LEU A 68 1.76 -15.56 -14.27
CA LEU A 68 0.83 -14.60 -13.69
C LEU A 68 -0.51 -15.24 -13.29
N GLY A 69 -1.04 -16.14 -14.13
CA GLY A 69 -2.26 -16.90 -13.84
C GLY A 69 -2.13 -17.92 -12.70
N GLN A 70 -0.90 -18.28 -12.32
CA GLN A 70 -0.61 -19.22 -11.25
C GLN A 70 -0.32 -18.54 -9.90
N ILE A 71 -0.32 -17.19 -9.86
CA ILE A 71 0.01 -16.44 -8.62
C ILE A 71 -0.86 -16.87 -7.43
N PRO A 72 -2.18 -17.09 -7.55
CA PRO A 72 -2.97 -17.57 -6.42
C PRO A 72 -2.42 -18.86 -5.81
N ASP A 73 -2.09 -19.85 -6.64
CA ASP A 73 -1.57 -21.16 -6.18
C ASP A 73 -0.16 -21.02 -5.59
N LEU A 74 0.70 -20.24 -6.23
CA LEU A 74 2.05 -19.94 -5.71
C LEU A 74 2.02 -19.20 -4.37
N CYS A 75 1.07 -18.31 -4.17
CA CYS A 75 0.86 -17.65 -2.88
C CYS A 75 0.43 -18.65 -1.80
N HIS A 76 -0.48 -19.55 -2.11
CA HIS A 76 -0.89 -20.62 -1.19
C HIS A 76 0.28 -21.55 -0.86
N GLU A 77 1.06 -21.97 -1.85
CA GLU A 77 2.30 -22.74 -1.63
C GLU A 77 3.23 -22.05 -0.63
N LEU A 78 3.46 -20.74 -0.80
CA LEU A 78 4.34 -19.98 0.10
C LEU A 78 3.78 -19.87 1.52
N ILE A 79 2.47 -19.68 1.67
CA ILE A 79 1.81 -19.63 2.97
C ILE A 79 1.97 -20.97 3.69
N GLN A 80 1.69 -22.08 3.03
CA GLN A 80 1.83 -23.43 3.57
C GLN A 80 3.29 -23.76 3.92
N ALA A 81 4.21 -23.56 2.99
CA ALA A 81 5.64 -23.81 3.23
C ALA A 81 6.21 -22.96 4.38
N GLY A 82 5.56 -21.84 4.71
CA GLY A 82 5.92 -20.95 5.82
C GLY A 82 5.21 -21.26 7.14
N ASN A 83 4.29 -22.20 7.18
CA ASN A 83 3.37 -22.43 8.31
C ASN A 83 2.65 -21.13 8.74
N LEU A 84 2.15 -20.37 7.74
CA LEU A 84 1.55 -19.04 7.95
C LEU A 84 0.03 -19.07 7.96
N GLU A 85 -0.61 -20.22 7.82
CA GLU A 85 -2.07 -20.38 7.73
C GLU A 85 -2.82 -20.04 9.02
N GLN A 86 -2.14 -20.10 10.17
CA GLN A 86 -2.75 -19.89 11.49
C GLN A 86 -2.62 -18.44 12.00
N GLY A 87 -2.21 -17.50 11.13
CA GLY A 87 -1.97 -16.14 11.53
C GLY A 87 -2.13 -15.13 10.42
N VAL A 88 -1.54 -13.96 10.62
CA VAL A 88 -1.51 -12.90 9.62
C VAL A 88 -0.16 -12.93 8.89
N ALA A 89 -0.21 -13.04 7.57
CA ALA A 89 0.96 -13.06 6.71
C ALA A 89 1.01 -11.84 5.79
N VAL A 90 2.22 -11.49 5.39
CA VAL A 90 2.52 -10.53 4.32
C VAL A 90 3.01 -11.30 3.11
N ILE A 91 2.33 -11.11 1.99
CA ILE A 91 2.76 -11.58 0.69
C ILE A 91 3.29 -10.38 -0.08
N LYS A 92 4.53 -10.46 -0.55
CA LYS A 92 5.11 -9.50 -1.47
C LYS A 92 5.24 -10.15 -2.84
N LEU A 93 4.68 -9.50 -3.85
CA LEU A 93 4.82 -9.84 -5.25
C LEU A 93 5.56 -8.68 -5.93
N ALA A 94 6.60 -8.96 -6.70
CA ALA A 94 7.29 -7.98 -7.51
C ALA A 94 7.56 -8.56 -8.90
N VAL A 95 7.47 -7.70 -9.91
CA VAL A 95 7.82 -8.03 -11.29
C VAL A 95 8.74 -6.94 -11.80
N SER A 96 9.90 -7.33 -12.30
CA SER A 96 10.84 -6.45 -13.00
C SER A 96 10.88 -6.80 -14.49
N SER A 97 11.41 -5.89 -15.30
CA SER A 97 11.61 -6.14 -16.74
C SER A 97 12.65 -7.25 -17.03
N GLY A 98 13.36 -7.74 -15.99
CA GLY A 98 14.40 -8.76 -16.14
C GLY A 98 15.74 -8.20 -16.62
N SER A 99 16.62 -9.09 -17.07
CA SER A 99 17.89 -8.72 -17.70
C SER A 99 17.66 -8.36 -19.19
N PRO A 100 18.52 -7.54 -19.82
CA PRO A 100 18.39 -7.20 -21.24
C PRO A 100 18.25 -8.43 -22.12
N GLY A 101 17.16 -8.50 -22.90
CA GLY A 101 16.85 -9.64 -23.79
C GLY A 101 16.28 -10.88 -23.11
N SER A 102 15.99 -10.82 -21.80
CA SER A 102 15.33 -11.90 -21.05
C SER A 102 13.83 -11.66 -20.87
N THR A 103 13.13 -12.66 -20.34
CA THR A 103 11.75 -12.50 -19.85
C THR A 103 11.74 -11.76 -18.53
N PRO A 104 10.58 -11.14 -18.15
CA PRO A 104 10.43 -10.51 -16.84
C PRO A 104 10.75 -11.46 -15.68
N THR A 105 11.35 -10.93 -14.62
CA THR A 105 11.57 -11.65 -13.37
C THR A 105 10.39 -11.41 -12.42
N LEU A 106 9.72 -12.48 -11.98
CA LEU A 106 8.69 -12.42 -10.96
C LEU A 106 9.26 -12.92 -9.63
N LEU A 107 9.05 -12.17 -8.57
CA LEU A 107 9.44 -12.51 -7.20
C LEU A 107 8.19 -12.59 -6.32
N LEU A 108 8.02 -13.70 -5.61
CA LEU A 108 7.04 -13.89 -4.54
C LEU A 108 7.75 -14.18 -3.21
N GLN A 109 7.31 -13.53 -2.16
CA GLN A 109 7.81 -13.75 -0.79
C GLN A 109 6.67 -13.78 0.19
N ALA A 110 6.71 -14.69 1.17
CA ALA A 110 5.79 -14.74 2.29
C ALA A 110 6.53 -14.70 3.63
N ARG A 111 5.97 -13.99 4.59
CA ARG A 111 6.44 -13.93 5.98
C ARG A 111 5.29 -13.61 6.93
N ALA A 112 5.43 -13.97 8.19
CA ALA A 112 4.49 -13.52 9.22
C ALA A 112 4.49 -11.98 9.32
N LEU A 113 3.32 -11.40 9.55
CA LEU A 113 3.18 -10.00 9.94
C LEU A 113 3.36 -9.90 11.46
N ASP A 114 4.21 -8.97 11.90
CA ASP A 114 4.42 -8.74 13.33
C ASP A 114 3.13 -8.20 13.99
N PRO A 115 2.52 -8.92 14.94
CA PRO A 115 1.31 -8.48 15.63
C PRO A 115 1.49 -7.17 16.38
N ASN A 116 2.69 -6.89 16.91
CA ASN A 116 2.98 -5.64 17.61
C ASN A 116 2.88 -4.44 16.67
N LEU A 117 3.30 -4.59 15.41
CA LEU A 117 3.18 -3.54 14.41
C LEU A 117 1.72 -3.20 14.11
N ILE A 118 0.84 -4.21 14.05
CA ILE A 118 -0.61 -4.00 13.87
C ILE A 118 -1.16 -3.25 15.07
N SER A 119 -0.89 -3.73 16.27
CA SER A 119 -1.38 -3.13 17.52
C SER A 119 -0.93 -1.69 17.70
N GLN A 120 0.35 -1.39 17.41
CA GLN A 120 0.88 -0.03 17.47
C GLN A 120 0.17 0.90 16.48
N ARG A 121 -0.05 0.47 15.25
CA ARG A 121 -0.77 1.27 14.25
C ARG A 121 -2.24 1.49 14.62
N GLN A 122 -2.88 0.48 15.17
CA GLN A 122 -4.26 0.58 15.65
C GLN A 122 -4.42 1.48 16.88
N ALA A 123 -3.39 1.62 17.71
CA ALA A 123 -3.35 2.57 18.81
C ALA A 123 -3.29 4.03 18.33
N GLY A 124 -2.89 4.25 17.09
CA GLY A 124 -2.87 5.54 16.42
C GLY A 124 -1.47 5.98 16.00
N MET A 125 -1.43 6.70 14.89
CA MET A 125 -0.21 7.14 14.23
C MET A 125 -0.03 8.66 14.33
N ARG A 126 1.22 9.11 14.35
CA ARG A 126 1.59 10.52 14.25
C ARG A 126 2.33 10.76 12.94
N ALA A 127 1.93 11.78 12.19
CA ALA A 127 2.52 12.11 10.91
C ALA A 127 3.06 13.53 10.86
N GLY A 128 3.96 13.75 9.92
CA GLY A 128 4.45 15.08 9.54
C GLY A 128 4.35 15.29 8.03
N LEU A 129 4.38 16.54 7.60
CA LEU A 129 4.46 16.85 6.17
C LEU A 129 5.88 16.61 5.65
N VAL A 130 5.97 15.98 4.48
CA VAL A 130 7.23 15.82 3.77
C VAL A 130 7.66 17.19 3.22
N SER A 131 8.93 17.54 3.36
CA SER A 131 9.45 18.87 3.08
C SER A 131 9.55 19.22 1.59
N TRP A 132 9.48 18.24 0.71
CA TRP A 132 9.44 18.46 -0.75
C TRP A 132 8.06 18.14 -1.33
N ARG A 133 7.82 18.60 -2.54
CA ARG A 133 6.55 18.47 -3.24
C ARG A 133 6.63 17.41 -4.32
N ARG A 134 5.51 16.70 -4.54
CA ARG A 134 5.32 15.79 -5.66
C ARG A 134 4.75 16.50 -6.87
N ASP A 135 5.17 16.10 -8.04
CA ASP A 135 4.52 16.49 -9.28
C ASP A 135 3.33 15.56 -9.54
N ALA A 136 2.12 16.08 -9.36
CA ALA A 136 0.90 15.30 -9.59
C ALA A 136 0.73 14.84 -11.05
N ALA A 137 1.43 15.45 -12.00
CA ALA A 137 1.43 15.03 -13.40
C ALA A 137 2.37 13.83 -13.69
N ASN A 138 3.20 13.42 -12.72
CA ASN A 138 4.09 12.28 -12.89
C ASN A 138 3.28 10.96 -12.93
N PRO A 139 3.21 10.26 -14.09
CA PRO A 139 2.41 9.05 -14.24
C PRO A 139 2.87 7.90 -13.35
N LEU A 140 4.13 7.89 -12.91
CA LEU A 140 4.68 6.85 -12.04
C LEU A 140 4.07 6.86 -10.63
N LEU A 141 3.42 7.95 -10.21
CA LEU A 141 2.69 7.99 -8.94
C LEU A 141 1.42 7.13 -8.97
N ALA A 142 0.83 6.92 -10.14
CA ALA A 142 -0.37 6.09 -10.31
C ALA A 142 -0.08 4.57 -10.26
N ILE A 143 1.18 4.17 -10.28
CA ILE A 143 1.59 2.76 -10.21
C ILE A 143 2.47 2.49 -8.98
N LYS A 144 2.46 1.23 -8.53
CA LYS A 144 3.30 0.78 -7.41
C LYS A 144 4.65 0.30 -7.94
N SER A 145 5.47 1.27 -8.43
CA SER A 145 6.77 0.96 -9.06
C SER A 145 7.83 0.56 -8.04
N LEU A 146 8.86 -0.17 -8.49
CA LEU A 146 10.05 -0.51 -7.68
C LEU A 146 10.88 0.72 -7.32
N ASN A 147 10.70 1.88 -7.99
CA ASN A 147 11.29 3.17 -7.63
C ASN A 147 10.67 3.76 -6.36
N PHE A 148 10.68 3.01 -5.29
CA PHE A 148 10.05 3.35 -4.01
C PHE A 148 11.00 4.10 -3.06
N LEU A 149 12.13 4.59 -3.56
CA LEU A 149 13.16 5.24 -2.75
C LEU A 149 12.67 6.55 -2.13
N GLU A 150 11.91 7.36 -2.86
CA GLU A 150 11.31 8.60 -2.35
C GLU A 150 10.48 8.33 -1.09
N ASN A 151 9.55 7.38 -1.17
CA ASN A 151 8.69 6.99 -0.05
C ASN A 151 9.51 6.49 1.15
N ARG A 152 10.50 5.64 0.89
CA ARG A 152 11.38 5.11 1.95
C ARG A 152 12.26 6.17 2.60
N HIS A 153 12.75 7.12 1.81
CA HIS A 153 13.54 8.24 2.32
C HIS A 153 12.67 9.16 3.18
N ALA A 154 11.49 9.55 2.69
CA ALA A 154 10.53 10.34 3.45
C ALA A 154 10.18 9.67 4.79
N LEU A 155 9.86 8.37 4.78
CA LEU A 155 9.57 7.64 6.01
C LEU A 155 10.75 7.65 7.00
N ARG A 156 11.99 7.46 6.53
CA ARG A 156 13.18 7.53 7.40
C ARG A 156 13.34 8.90 8.02
N THR A 157 13.12 9.97 7.25
CA THR A 157 13.16 11.35 7.73
C THR A 157 12.10 11.59 8.82
N MET A 158 10.88 11.07 8.64
CA MET A 158 9.83 11.18 9.65
C MET A 158 10.17 10.40 10.91
N ARG A 159 10.67 9.18 10.78
CA ARG A 159 11.10 8.36 11.92
C ARG A 159 12.22 9.00 12.73
N ALA A 160 13.16 9.67 12.09
CA ALA A 160 14.19 10.45 12.77
C ALA A 160 13.62 11.62 13.58
N ARG A 161 12.41 12.12 13.24
CA ARG A 161 11.63 13.10 14.01
C ARG A 161 10.71 12.46 15.07
N GLY A 162 10.73 11.15 15.25
CA GLY A 162 9.85 10.41 16.15
C GLY A 162 8.42 10.28 15.65
N LEU A 163 8.20 10.36 14.34
CA LEU A 163 6.90 10.24 13.67
C LEU A 163 6.78 8.89 12.96
N ASP A 164 5.55 8.42 12.79
CA ASP A 164 5.25 7.09 12.25
C ASP A 164 5.06 7.12 10.74
N GLU A 165 4.64 8.28 10.17
CA GLU A 165 4.30 8.45 8.76
C GLU A 165 4.67 9.85 8.26
N GLY A 166 4.86 9.97 6.94
CA GLY A 166 5.01 11.26 6.25
C GLY A 166 3.93 11.45 5.22
N ILE A 167 3.27 12.60 5.22
CA ILE A 167 2.24 12.95 4.25
C ILE A 167 2.86 13.85 3.17
N PHE A 168 2.70 13.46 1.91
CA PHE A 168 3.13 14.25 0.78
C PHE A 168 2.12 15.33 0.41
N LEU A 169 2.65 16.44 -0.07
CA LEU A 169 1.89 17.49 -0.73
C LEU A 169 2.32 17.58 -2.20
N ASN A 170 1.40 17.93 -3.10
CA ASN A 170 1.74 18.23 -4.47
C ASN A 170 2.22 19.68 -4.66
N GLN A 171 2.62 20.04 -5.87
CA GLN A 171 3.09 21.39 -6.20
C GLN A 171 2.03 22.49 -5.96
N ALA A 172 0.75 22.15 -6.05
CA ALA A 172 -0.36 23.05 -5.72
C ALA A 172 -0.59 23.21 -4.20
N GLY A 173 0.17 22.50 -3.34
CA GLY A 173 0.03 22.52 -1.90
C GLY A 173 -1.17 21.69 -1.40
N GLU A 174 -1.69 20.79 -2.22
CA GLU A 174 -2.77 19.87 -1.85
C GLU A 174 -2.19 18.61 -1.19
N LEU A 175 -2.89 18.06 -0.21
CA LEU A 175 -2.57 16.79 0.44
C LEU A 175 -2.72 15.65 -0.58
N CYS A 176 -1.75 14.73 -0.61
CA CYS A 176 -1.76 13.58 -1.51
C CYS A 176 -2.02 12.28 -0.73
N GLU A 177 -0.97 11.69 -0.23
CA GLU A 177 -0.97 10.40 0.47
C GLU A 177 0.17 10.30 1.47
N GLY A 178 0.18 9.23 2.27
CA GLY A 178 1.31 8.87 3.11
C GLY A 178 2.44 8.17 2.36
N THR A 179 3.57 7.92 3.04
CA THR A 179 4.71 7.21 2.42
C THR A 179 4.37 5.75 2.11
N PHE A 180 3.39 5.15 2.78
CA PHE A 180 2.89 3.78 2.54
C PHE A 180 1.37 3.64 2.75
N SER A 181 0.64 4.76 2.78
CA SER A 181 -0.78 4.81 3.12
C SER A 181 -1.53 5.87 2.33
N ASN A 182 -2.86 5.73 2.21
CA ASN A 182 -3.72 6.81 1.76
C ASN A 182 -4.32 7.55 2.97
N LEU A 183 -4.59 8.85 2.80
CA LEU A 183 -5.10 9.74 3.84
C LEU A 183 -6.61 9.94 3.73
N PHE A 184 -7.27 9.97 4.88
CA PHE A 184 -8.70 10.28 5.01
C PHE A 184 -8.92 11.27 6.14
N LEU A 185 -9.76 12.27 5.90
CA LEU A 185 -10.28 13.19 6.90
C LEU A 185 -11.75 12.86 7.19
N VAL A 186 -12.19 13.07 8.41
CA VAL A 186 -13.56 12.81 8.86
C VAL A 186 -14.17 14.12 9.30
N SER A 187 -15.33 14.46 8.74
CA SER A 187 -16.13 15.62 9.12
C SER A 187 -17.60 15.20 9.26
N GLY A 188 -18.09 15.15 10.51
CA GLY A 188 -19.40 14.59 10.83
C GLY A 188 -19.53 13.13 10.38
N ASN A 189 -20.45 12.87 9.46
CA ASN A 189 -20.70 11.54 8.86
C ASN A 189 -20.03 11.36 7.48
N THR A 190 -19.21 12.31 7.06
CA THR A 190 -18.55 12.33 5.75
C THR A 190 -17.06 12.04 5.88
N ILE A 191 -16.58 11.13 5.07
CA ILE A 191 -15.18 10.82 4.91
C ILE A 191 -14.68 11.49 3.62
N LEU A 192 -13.58 12.21 3.71
CA LEU A 192 -12.94 12.90 2.59
C LEU A 192 -11.56 12.29 2.34
N THR A 193 -11.22 12.04 1.08
CA THR A 193 -9.88 11.57 0.68
C THR A 193 -9.40 12.34 -0.55
N PRO A 194 -8.10 12.63 -0.68
CA PRO A 194 -7.59 13.25 -1.88
C PRO A 194 -7.91 12.43 -3.14
N PRO A 195 -8.24 13.09 -4.28
CA PRO A 195 -8.46 12.41 -5.55
C PRO A 195 -7.15 11.91 -6.15
N GLU A 196 -7.21 10.96 -7.07
CA GLU A 196 -6.03 10.45 -7.78
C GLU A 196 -5.27 11.56 -8.50
N SER A 197 -5.98 12.58 -8.99
CA SER A 197 -5.38 13.78 -9.62
C SER A 197 -4.52 14.62 -8.67
N ALA A 198 -4.52 14.36 -7.37
CA ALA A 198 -3.59 14.98 -6.42
C ALA A 198 -2.17 14.39 -6.51
N GLY A 199 -1.96 13.29 -7.24
CA GLY A 199 -0.67 12.62 -7.38
C GLY A 199 -0.43 11.58 -6.28
N LEU A 200 -1.28 10.57 -6.21
CA LEU A 200 -1.21 9.49 -5.25
C LEU A 200 -1.37 8.12 -5.91
N LEU A 201 -0.96 7.09 -5.20
CA LEU A 201 -1.22 5.71 -5.60
C LEU A 201 -2.70 5.37 -5.35
N PRO A 202 -3.44 4.83 -6.38
CA PRO A 202 -4.77 4.28 -6.19
C PRO A 202 -4.72 3.04 -5.27
N GLY A 203 -4.88 3.24 -3.96
CA GLY A 203 -4.78 2.18 -2.97
C GLY A 203 -5.92 1.19 -3.07
N ILE A 204 -5.64 -0.12 -2.95
CA ILE A 204 -6.68 -1.17 -2.97
C ILE A 204 -7.64 -1.00 -1.79
N THR A 205 -7.10 -0.77 -0.60
CA THR A 205 -7.91 -0.47 0.60
C THR A 205 -8.70 0.84 0.44
N ARG A 206 -8.12 1.87 -0.21
CA ARG A 206 -8.82 3.12 -0.51
C ARG A 206 -10.00 2.89 -1.45
N ALA A 207 -9.80 2.14 -2.54
CA ALA A 207 -10.86 1.80 -3.49
C ALA A 207 -11.98 1.01 -2.80
N PHE A 208 -11.63 0.01 -2.00
CA PHE A 208 -12.59 -0.76 -1.22
C PHE A 208 -13.45 0.12 -0.29
N LEU A 209 -12.86 1.12 0.37
CA LEU A 209 -13.60 2.07 1.21
C LEU A 209 -14.54 2.94 0.37
N LEU A 210 -14.07 3.51 -0.75
CA LEU A 210 -14.88 4.32 -1.65
C LEU A 210 -16.13 3.57 -2.17
N GLU A 211 -16.00 2.28 -2.43
CA GLU A 211 -17.09 1.44 -2.94
C GLU A 211 -18.07 1.01 -1.85
N ASN A 212 -17.58 0.78 -0.63
CA ASN A 212 -18.36 0.06 0.38
C ASN A 212 -18.87 0.91 1.55
N CYS A 213 -18.30 2.09 1.83
CA CYS A 213 -18.72 2.93 2.97
C CYS A 213 -20.22 3.27 2.98
N ARG A 214 -20.83 3.47 1.81
CA ARG A 214 -22.27 3.75 1.70
C ARG A 214 -23.15 2.61 2.22
N ARG A 215 -22.68 1.36 2.16
CA ARG A 215 -23.42 0.18 2.67
C ARG A 215 -23.61 0.21 4.18
N ILE A 216 -22.77 0.95 4.90
CA ILE A 216 -22.84 1.13 6.36
C ILE A 216 -23.29 2.54 6.75
N GLY A 217 -23.90 3.27 5.83
CA GLY A 217 -24.48 4.59 6.08
C GLY A 217 -23.45 5.72 6.21
N LEU A 218 -22.23 5.55 5.70
CA LEU A 218 -21.20 6.57 5.68
C LEU A 218 -21.09 7.18 4.28
N GLU A 219 -21.08 8.50 4.22
CA GLU A 219 -20.72 9.21 3.01
C GLU A 219 -19.19 9.23 2.86
N ILE A 220 -18.72 8.90 1.67
CA ILE A 220 -17.29 9.03 1.33
C ILE A 220 -17.17 9.66 -0.04
N ARG A 221 -16.24 10.60 -0.18
CA ARG A 221 -15.98 11.28 -1.46
C ARG A 221 -14.54 11.71 -1.63
N GLU A 222 -14.12 11.80 -2.86
CA GLU A 222 -12.86 12.39 -3.24
C GLU A 222 -12.99 13.92 -3.25
N GLN A 223 -12.03 14.59 -2.64
CA GLN A 223 -11.96 16.04 -2.58
C GLN A 223 -10.50 16.49 -2.50
N LYS A 224 -10.16 17.55 -3.22
CA LYS A 224 -8.88 18.23 -3.04
C LYS A 224 -8.80 18.81 -1.64
N LEU A 225 -7.80 18.40 -0.89
CA LEU A 225 -7.59 18.75 0.51
C LEU A 225 -6.29 19.53 0.66
N ARG A 226 -6.29 20.50 1.57
CA ARG A 226 -5.13 21.31 1.93
C ARG A 226 -4.80 21.19 3.41
N PRO A 227 -3.59 21.55 3.86
CA PRO A 227 -3.28 21.56 5.29
C PRO A 227 -4.27 22.35 6.17
N ALA A 228 -4.88 23.41 5.65
CA ALA A 228 -5.91 24.18 6.37
C ALA A 228 -7.18 23.37 6.67
N ASP A 229 -7.50 22.36 5.86
CA ASP A 229 -8.69 21.51 6.11
C ASP A 229 -8.52 20.62 7.34
N LEU A 230 -7.28 20.41 7.80
CA LEU A 230 -6.97 19.63 9.01
C LEU A 230 -7.52 20.28 10.28
N GLU A 231 -7.66 21.61 10.30
CA GLU A 231 -8.17 22.36 11.44
C GLU A 231 -9.69 22.23 11.59
N ASN A 232 -10.38 21.91 10.49
CA ASN A 232 -11.83 21.87 10.39
C ASN A 232 -12.41 20.45 10.36
N CYS A 233 -11.59 19.41 10.52
CA CYS A 233 -12.06 18.04 10.56
C CYS A 233 -12.15 17.50 12.00
N ASP A 234 -13.08 16.57 12.22
CA ASP A 234 -13.28 15.92 13.52
C ASP A 234 -12.25 14.84 13.83
N GLY A 235 -11.66 14.26 12.79
CA GLY A 235 -10.69 13.19 12.90
C GLY A 235 -10.02 12.88 11.57
N ALA A 236 -9.02 12.01 11.62
CA ALA A 236 -8.33 11.53 10.44
C ALA A 236 -7.88 10.09 10.64
N PHE A 237 -7.71 9.37 9.53
CA PHE A 237 -7.13 8.04 9.53
C PHE A 237 -6.33 7.77 8.26
N LEU A 238 -5.50 6.74 8.32
CA LEU A 238 -4.70 6.25 7.21
C LEU A 238 -5.18 4.85 6.82
N SER A 239 -4.99 4.47 5.56
CA SER A 239 -5.29 3.11 5.10
C SER A 239 -4.16 2.50 4.29
N SER A 240 -3.97 1.19 4.42
CA SER A 240 -3.13 0.38 3.54
C SER A 240 -3.49 -1.10 3.68
N SER A 241 -3.07 -1.94 2.74
CA SER A 241 -3.37 -3.38 2.75
C SER A 241 -2.87 -4.13 3.99
N LEU A 242 -1.86 -3.63 4.71
CA LEU A 242 -1.33 -4.29 5.90
C LEU A 242 -1.91 -3.78 7.22
N MET A 243 -2.65 -2.68 7.22
CA MET A 243 -3.20 -2.11 8.45
C MET A 243 -4.71 -1.87 8.39
N ASP A 244 -5.34 -2.16 7.24
CA ASP A 244 -6.72 -1.77 6.93
C ASP A 244 -6.90 -0.27 7.14
N THR A 245 -7.28 0.13 8.34
CA THR A 245 -7.35 1.52 8.77
C THR A 245 -6.61 1.72 10.09
N ALA A 246 -5.91 2.85 10.23
CA ALA A 246 -5.24 3.26 11.47
C ALA A 246 -5.60 4.71 11.80
N PRO A 247 -6.02 5.03 13.04
CA PRO A 247 -6.30 6.41 13.43
C PRO A 247 -5.05 7.27 13.28
N LEU A 248 -5.21 8.48 12.79
CA LEU A 248 -4.18 9.50 12.81
C LEU A 248 -4.41 10.40 14.03
N LEU A 249 -3.46 10.45 14.95
CA LEU A 249 -3.57 11.24 16.18
C LEU A 249 -3.06 12.66 15.98
N GLN A 250 -2.12 12.83 15.06
CA GLN A 250 -1.45 14.08 14.79
C GLN A 250 -0.98 14.16 13.35
N LEU A 251 -1.17 15.32 12.73
CA LEU A 251 -0.47 15.71 11.50
C LEU A 251 0.04 17.15 11.67
N GLU A 252 1.36 17.33 11.74
CA GLU A 252 2.02 18.57 12.14
C GLU A 252 1.46 19.13 13.45
N GLN A 253 0.82 20.31 13.44
CA GLN A 253 0.23 20.93 14.62
C GLN A 253 -1.21 20.45 14.88
N ALA A 254 -1.88 19.91 13.86
CA ALA A 254 -3.26 19.41 14.02
C ALA A 254 -3.29 18.17 14.93
N ARG A 255 -4.27 18.14 15.83
CA ARG A 255 -4.52 17.03 16.77
C ARG A 255 -5.93 16.50 16.55
N PHE A 256 -6.07 15.18 16.48
CA PHE A 256 -7.36 14.54 16.19
C PHE A 256 -7.88 13.78 17.41
N GLN A 257 -9.18 13.84 17.63
CA GLN A 257 -9.82 13.18 18.74
C GLN A 257 -9.98 11.68 18.46
N LEU A 258 -9.16 10.85 19.10
CA LEU A 258 -9.15 9.41 18.92
C LEU A 258 -10.53 8.76 19.07
N LEU A 259 -11.33 9.17 20.07
CA LEU A 259 -12.63 8.57 20.36
C LEU A 259 -13.64 8.69 19.20
N LYS A 260 -13.71 9.86 18.53
CA LYS A 260 -14.58 10.05 17.37
C LYS A 260 -14.15 9.16 16.19
N THR A 261 -12.86 9.08 15.95
CA THR A 261 -12.28 8.28 14.88
C THR A 261 -12.37 6.79 15.17
N THR A 262 -12.19 6.38 16.42
CA THR A 262 -12.21 4.95 16.83
C THR A 262 -13.56 4.30 16.59
N GLY A 263 -14.68 4.97 16.91
CA GLY A 263 -16.02 4.45 16.65
C GLY A 263 -16.30 4.25 15.16
N LEU A 264 -15.82 5.15 14.31
CA LEU A 264 -15.89 5.01 12.87
C LEU A 264 -15.03 3.85 12.37
N LEU A 265 -13.79 3.77 12.84
CA LEU A 265 -12.85 2.73 12.40
C LEU A 265 -13.33 1.33 12.77
N GLU A 266 -14.06 1.17 13.87
CA GLU A 266 -14.68 -0.11 14.23
C GLU A 266 -15.74 -0.52 13.19
N LYS A 267 -16.59 0.41 12.75
CA LYS A 267 -17.55 0.16 11.66
C LYS A 267 -16.84 -0.21 10.36
N LEU A 268 -15.72 0.49 10.03
CA LEU A 268 -14.93 0.18 8.84
C LEU A 268 -14.27 -1.20 8.94
N ARG A 269 -13.75 -1.60 10.11
CA ARG A 269 -13.18 -2.94 10.32
C ARG A 269 -14.21 -4.05 10.09
N GLN A 270 -15.46 -3.84 10.47
CA GLN A 270 -16.54 -4.80 10.19
C GLN A 270 -16.76 -4.98 8.68
N LEU A 271 -16.59 -3.93 7.87
CA LEU A 271 -16.61 -4.05 6.41
C LEU A 271 -15.50 -4.97 5.89
N PHE A 272 -14.27 -4.82 6.42
CA PHE A 272 -13.14 -5.66 6.01
C PHE A 272 -13.33 -7.12 6.44
N ALA A 273 -13.92 -7.36 7.60
CA ALA A 273 -14.21 -8.71 8.09
C ALA A 273 -15.29 -9.43 7.26
N ALA A 274 -16.16 -8.68 6.60
CA ALA A 274 -17.26 -9.21 5.77
C ALA A 274 -16.84 -9.41 4.29
N ALA A 275 -15.66 -8.96 3.88
CA ALA A 275 -15.14 -9.03 2.51
C ALA A 275 -14.20 -10.23 2.33
#